data_773f8e18d3a4bfb6becb0b3f28c07cba
#
_entry.id   773f8e18d3a4bfb6becb0b3f28c07cba
#
_cell.length_a   1.000
_cell.length_b   1.000
_cell.length_c   1.000
_cell.angle_alpha   90.00
_cell.angle_beta   90.00
_cell.angle_gamma   90.00
#
_symmetry.space_group_name_H-M   'P 1'
#
loop_
_entity.id
_entity.type
_entity.pdbx_description
1 polymer ?
#
loop_
_entity_poly.entity_id
_entity_poly.type
_entity_poly.pdbx_seq_one_letter_code
_entity_poly.pdbx_strand_id
1 'polypeptide(L)'
;MRKHILLVFVWMCVISACSEKNVMEYSEDTLYVYFAADATADSTTYSFKAFPSGEIHMKIPMKSNGVWLTKEREYTVSADEEFTTLPSELYVLPEKCIFPAGQAQDTIEIVLLNGDLLKEKICRLMLKVDETELVREGDDKYSRAIILVSDKLERPQWWIVWDGGYGGVPQYNIAEHLYLGEYSETKYTMFLEELAKDGVEFDGQDKMILKKYSLRLKYRIEAFNNDPDNIASGKAPLKDEKGNELVIPAVG
;
A
#
# COMPACT_ATOMS: atom_id res chain seq x y z
N MET A 1 -32.70 -16.59 -56.27
CA MET A 1 -32.73 -15.39 -55.42
C MET A 1 -32.46 -15.67 -53.93
N ARG A 2 -32.99 -16.71 -53.29
CA ARG A 2 -32.75 -16.98 -51.84
C ARG A 2 -31.30 -17.29 -51.46
N LYS A 3 -30.48 -17.91 -52.34
CA LYS A 3 -29.07 -18.25 -52.03
C LYS A 3 -28.13 -17.05 -52.06
N HIS A 4 -28.42 -16.04 -52.85
CA HIS A 4 -27.59 -14.82 -52.91
C HIS A 4 -27.83 -13.87 -51.75
N ILE A 5 -29.05 -13.85 -51.18
CA ILE A 5 -29.40 -13.07 -50.02
C ILE A 5 -28.68 -13.61 -48.77
N LEU A 6 -28.52 -14.92 -48.64
CA LEU A 6 -27.80 -15.54 -47.52
C LEU A 6 -26.30 -15.24 -47.56
N LEU A 7 -25.71 -15.19 -48.76
CA LEU A 7 -24.28 -14.88 -48.95
C LEU A 7 -23.96 -13.43 -48.63
N VAL A 8 -24.84 -12.49 -48.94
CA VAL A 8 -24.71 -11.08 -48.61
C VAL A 8 -24.84 -10.85 -47.12
N PHE A 9 -25.75 -11.58 -46.43
CA PHE A 9 -25.91 -11.49 -44.99
C PHE A 9 -24.70 -12.04 -44.20
N VAL A 10 -24.07 -13.10 -44.67
CA VAL A 10 -22.85 -13.67 -44.08
C VAL A 10 -21.67 -12.72 -44.30
N TRP A 11 -21.60 -12.02 -45.43
CA TRP A 11 -20.52 -11.06 -45.69
C TRP A 11 -20.66 -9.77 -44.86
N MET A 12 -21.89 -9.38 -44.50
CA MET A 12 -22.16 -8.21 -43.68
C MET A 12 -21.85 -8.42 -42.19
N CYS A 13 -21.87 -9.67 -41.70
CA CYS A 13 -21.52 -10.02 -40.32
C CYS A 13 -20.01 -10.04 -40.04
N VAL A 14 -19.16 -10.09 -41.07
CA VAL A 14 -17.69 -10.19 -40.89
C VAL A 14 -17.02 -8.82 -40.68
N ILE A 15 -17.70 -7.72 -41.03
CA ILE A 15 -17.15 -6.37 -40.87
C ILE A 15 -17.45 -5.71 -39.50
N SER A 16 -18.17 -6.39 -38.60
CA SER A 16 -18.50 -5.84 -37.26
C SER A 16 -17.58 -6.33 -36.15
N ALA A 17 -16.48 -7.04 -36.46
CA ALA A 17 -15.66 -7.71 -35.46
C ALA A 17 -14.26 -7.10 -35.28
N CYS A 18 -14.06 -5.85 -35.64
CA CYS A 18 -12.86 -5.11 -35.21
C CYS A 18 -13.31 -3.81 -34.55
N SER A 19 -13.62 -3.87 -33.25
CA SER A 19 -13.36 -2.72 -32.43
C SER A 19 -11.85 -2.70 -32.23
N GLU A 20 -11.14 -1.91 -33.02
CA GLU A 20 -9.76 -1.57 -32.69
C GLU A 20 -9.78 -0.98 -31.28
N LYS A 21 -9.20 -1.71 -30.31
CA LYS A 21 -8.73 -1.07 -29.11
C LYS A 21 -7.81 0.03 -29.57
N ASN A 22 -8.06 1.26 -29.12
CA ASN A 22 -7.22 2.41 -29.41
C ASN A 22 -5.76 2.00 -29.22
N VAL A 23 -5.05 1.86 -30.35
CA VAL A 23 -3.60 1.76 -30.32
C VAL A 23 -3.16 3.10 -29.77
N MET A 24 -2.46 3.11 -28.64
CA MET A 24 -1.86 4.34 -28.12
C MET A 24 -0.97 4.92 -29.22
N GLU A 25 -1.43 5.98 -29.90
CA GLU A 25 -0.58 6.78 -30.76
C GLU A 25 0.39 7.54 -29.87
N TYR A 26 1.62 7.04 -29.81
CA TYR A 26 2.71 7.78 -29.16
C TYR A 26 2.99 9.06 -29.96
N SER A 27 2.67 10.21 -29.40
CA SER A 27 3.12 11.46 -29.94
C SER A 27 4.57 11.72 -29.50
N GLU A 28 5.38 12.32 -30.36
CA GLU A 28 6.80 12.59 -30.08
C GLU A 28 7.02 13.50 -28.85
N ASP A 29 6.00 14.25 -28.44
CA ASP A 29 6.10 15.23 -27.33
C ASP A 29 5.34 14.80 -26.06
N THR A 30 4.65 13.68 -26.07
CA THR A 30 3.80 13.24 -24.95
C THR A 30 4.59 12.43 -23.94
N LEU A 31 4.46 12.79 -22.66
CA LEU A 31 4.95 12.05 -21.52
C LEU A 31 3.81 11.17 -20.97
N TYR A 32 4.01 9.87 -20.91
CA TYR A 32 3.08 8.94 -20.30
C TYR A 32 3.52 8.66 -18.87
N VAL A 33 2.71 9.05 -17.88
CA VAL A 33 3.01 8.98 -16.46
C VAL A 33 2.16 7.91 -15.81
N TYR A 34 2.76 7.12 -14.92
CA TYR A 34 2.08 6.06 -14.20
C TYR A 34 2.68 5.82 -12.82
N PHE A 35 1.89 5.21 -11.94
CA PHE A 35 2.32 4.83 -10.61
C PHE A 35 3.26 3.63 -10.70
N ALA A 36 4.45 3.75 -10.12
CA ALA A 36 5.44 2.68 -10.12
C ALA A 36 5.24 1.71 -8.94
N ALA A 37 4.20 1.94 -8.12
CA ALA A 37 3.85 1.05 -7.05
C ALA A 37 3.65 -0.37 -7.58
N ASP A 38 3.96 -1.35 -6.74
CA ASP A 38 3.84 -2.76 -7.08
C ASP A 38 2.42 -3.03 -7.61
N ALA A 39 2.32 -3.12 -8.91
CA ALA A 39 1.05 -3.23 -9.63
C ALA A 39 0.37 -4.58 -9.41
N THR A 40 0.97 -5.44 -8.65
CA THR A 40 0.35 -6.68 -8.17
C THR A 40 -0.43 -6.48 -6.89
N ALA A 41 -0.19 -5.38 -6.17
CA ALA A 41 -0.96 -5.02 -4.99
C ALA A 41 -2.20 -4.21 -5.42
N ASP A 42 -3.37 -4.79 -5.29
CA ASP A 42 -4.64 -4.12 -5.60
C ASP A 42 -4.85 -2.86 -4.75
N SER A 43 -4.24 -2.80 -3.57
CA SER A 43 -4.30 -1.65 -2.67
C SER A 43 -3.22 -1.71 -1.59
N THR A 44 -2.82 -0.54 -1.06
CA THR A 44 -1.99 -0.44 0.14
C THR A 44 -2.85 -0.01 1.33
N THR A 45 -2.77 -0.74 2.44
CA THR A 45 -3.59 -0.46 3.62
C THR A 45 -2.76 0.18 4.73
N TYR A 46 -3.26 1.28 5.28
CA TYR A 46 -2.68 1.99 6.42
C TYR A 46 -3.67 2.11 7.57
N SER A 47 -3.17 1.92 8.79
CA SER A 47 -3.93 2.17 10.00
C SER A 47 -3.23 3.22 10.86
N PHE A 48 -3.97 4.26 11.26
CA PHE A 48 -3.46 5.29 12.16
C PHE A 48 -3.11 4.79 13.55
N LYS A 49 -3.49 3.56 13.90
CA LYS A 49 -3.00 2.92 15.14
C LYS A 49 -1.49 2.75 15.17
N ALA A 50 -0.84 2.69 14.01
CA ALA A 50 0.62 2.63 13.89
C ALA A 50 1.29 4.03 13.87
N PHE A 51 0.50 5.12 13.78
CA PHE A 51 0.99 6.49 13.60
C PHE A 51 0.39 7.43 14.66
N PRO A 52 0.96 7.47 15.87
CA PRO A 52 0.43 8.28 16.97
C PRO A 52 0.45 9.80 16.71
N SER A 53 1.25 10.27 15.75
CA SER A 53 1.26 11.66 15.28
C SER A 53 -0.08 12.10 14.70
N GLY A 54 -0.89 11.14 14.21
CA GLY A 54 -2.11 11.43 13.49
C GLY A 54 -1.89 11.83 12.02
N GLU A 55 -0.67 11.70 11.53
CA GLU A 55 -0.26 11.99 10.16
C GLU A 55 0.54 10.81 9.59
N ILE A 56 0.33 10.50 8.30
CA ILE A 56 1.11 9.51 7.56
C ILE A 56 1.68 10.18 6.32
N HIS A 57 3.00 10.32 6.27
CA HIS A 57 3.73 10.83 5.12
C HIS A 57 4.11 9.68 4.20
N MET A 58 3.52 9.66 3.01
CA MET A 58 3.73 8.60 2.03
C MET A 58 4.52 9.10 0.83
N LYS A 59 5.49 8.29 0.41
CA LYS A 59 6.23 8.49 -0.83
C LYS A 59 5.75 7.49 -1.86
N ILE A 60 5.17 7.98 -2.95
CA ILE A 60 4.67 7.17 -4.04
C ILE A 60 5.61 7.32 -5.24
N PRO A 61 6.29 6.25 -5.64
CA PRO A 61 7.18 6.31 -6.80
C PRO A 61 6.35 6.38 -8.08
N MET A 62 6.80 7.27 -8.97
CA MET A 62 6.21 7.50 -10.28
C MET A 62 7.20 7.11 -11.37
N LYS A 63 6.70 6.65 -12.50
CA LYS A 63 7.50 6.35 -13.70
C LYS A 63 6.89 7.02 -14.91
N SER A 64 7.72 7.21 -15.92
CA SER A 64 7.28 7.74 -17.20
C SER A 64 7.83 6.96 -18.38
N ASN A 65 7.07 6.96 -19.47
CA ASN A 65 7.45 6.46 -20.78
C ASN A 65 7.15 7.55 -21.84
N GLY A 66 7.61 7.34 -23.05
CA GLY A 66 7.39 8.23 -24.18
C GLY A 66 8.60 9.10 -24.44
N VAL A 67 8.41 10.42 -24.45
CA VAL A 67 9.47 11.38 -24.80
C VAL A 67 10.61 11.37 -23.79
N TRP A 68 11.85 11.40 -24.29
CA TRP A 68 12.99 11.65 -23.43
C TRP A 68 13.06 13.14 -23.07
N LEU A 69 12.89 13.44 -21.79
CA LEU A 69 12.82 14.80 -21.30
C LEU A 69 14.18 15.50 -21.39
N THR A 70 14.30 16.52 -22.23
CA THR A 70 15.45 17.43 -22.25
C THR A 70 15.31 18.60 -21.27
N LYS A 71 14.10 18.82 -20.76
CA LYS A 71 13.73 19.80 -19.73
C LYS A 71 12.79 19.12 -18.75
N GLU A 72 12.67 19.69 -17.56
CA GLU A 72 11.66 19.25 -16.59
C GLU A 72 10.24 19.36 -17.16
N ARG A 73 9.37 18.47 -16.74
CA ARG A 73 7.97 18.43 -17.13
C ARG A 73 7.08 18.41 -15.90
N GLU A 74 6.21 19.42 -15.79
CA GLU A 74 5.17 19.45 -14.76
C GLU A 74 4.07 18.44 -15.09
N TYR A 75 3.53 17.82 -14.04
CA TYR A 75 2.31 17.00 -14.08
C TYR A 75 1.55 17.15 -12.77
N THR A 76 0.30 16.71 -12.72
CA THR A 76 -0.53 16.75 -11.51
C THR A 76 -1.13 15.38 -11.25
N VAL A 77 -1.37 15.13 -9.96
CA VAL A 77 -2.04 13.93 -9.45
C VAL A 77 -3.22 14.39 -8.63
N SER A 78 -4.38 13.85 -8.91
CA SER A 78 -5.62 14.14 -8.18
C SER A 78 -6.27 12.88 -7.62
N ALA A 79 -7.21 13.07 -6.70
CA ALA A 79 -8.07 12.00 -6.27
C ALA A 79 -9.14 11.73 -7.35
N ASP A 80 -9.37 10.47 -7.67
CA ASP A 80 -10.47 10.05 -8.52
C ASP A 80 -11.76 10.11 -7.69
N GLU A 81 -12.59 11.14 -7.94
CA GLU A 81 -13.78 11.44 -7.14
C GLU A 81 -14.83 10.32 -7.19
N GLU A 82 -14.91 9.57 -8.28
CA GLU A 82 -15.87 8.48 -8.44
C GLU A 82 -15.56 7.32 -7.49
N PHE A 83 -14.27 7.06 -7.24
CA PHE A 83 -13.79 5.90 -6.50
C PHE A 83 -13.20 6.24 -5.13
N THR A 84 -12.98 7.51 -4.82
CA THR A 84 -12.47 7.97 -3.52
C THR A 84 -13.62 8.11 -2.53
N THR A 85 -13.43 7.52 -1.34
CA THR A 85 -14.37 7.63 -0.22
C THR A 85 -13.76 8.34 0.99
N LEU A 86 -12.45 8.62 0.94
CA LEU A 86 -11.75 9.41 1.95
C LEU A 86 -12.10 10.88 1.75
N PRO A 87 -12.63 11.60 2.77
CA PRO A 87 -12.92 13.02 2.69
C PRO A 87 -11.67 13.84 2.33
N SER A 88 -11.86 14.90 1.55
CA SER A 88 -10.75 15.73 1.04
C SER A 88 -9.95 16.45 2.14
N GLU A 89 -10.55 16.68 3.29
CA GLU A 89 -9.88 17.23 4.46
C GLU A 89 -8.95 16.25 5.17
N LEU A 90 -8.98 14.96 4.81
CA LEU A 90 -8.17 13.91 5.42
C LEU A 90 -6.96 13.48 4.56
N TYR A 91 -6.66 14.22 3.50
CA TYR A 91 -5.42 14.03 2.73
C TYR A 91 -4.92 15.34 2.13
N VAL A 92 -3.61 15.41 1.90
CA VAL A 92 -2.96 16.51 1.20
C VAL A 92 -2.19 15.94 0.03
N LEU A 93 -2.49 16.45 -1.17
CA LEU A 93 -1.77 16.13 -2.40
C LEU A 93 -0.85 17.29 -2.77
N PRO A 94 0.28 17.04 -3.47
CA PRO A 94 1.11 18.11 -4.00
C PRO A 94 0.34 18.91 -5.06
N GLU A 95 0.45 20.22 -5.03
CA GLU A 95 -0.18 21.08 -6.05
C GLU A 95 0.39 20.80 -7.45
N LYS A 96 1.67 20.46 -7.51
CA LYS A 96 2.42 20.17 -8.75
C LYS A 96 3.48 19.12 -8.47
N CYS A 97 3.70 18.27 -9.46
CA CYS A 97 4.76 17.29 -9.50
C CYS A 97 5.67 17.58 -10.68
N ILE A 98 6.94 17.21 -10.62
CA ILE A 98 7.92 17.55 -11.65
C ILE A 98 8.78 16.32 -11.97
N PHE A 99 8.69 15.83 -13.20
CA PHE A 99 9.70 14.93 -13.73
C PHE A 99 10.96 15.71 -14.09
N PRO A 100 12.11 15.42 -13.48
CA PRO A 100 13.37 16.06 -13.80
C PRO A 100 13.82 15.75 -15.24
N ALA A 101 14.58 16.66 -15.85
CA ALA A 101 15.20 16.41 -17.14
C ALA A 101 16.10 15.16 -17.08
N GLY A 102 16.05 14.32 -18.11
CA GLY A 102 16.87 13.12 -18.22
C GLY A 102 16.50 12.00 -17.25
N GLN A 103 15.36 12.07 -16.59
CA GLN A 103 14.89 11.03 -15.66
C GLN A 103 13.52 10.48 -16.10
N ALA A 104 13.35 9.19 -15.94
CA ALA A 104 12.09 8.49 -16.18
C ALA A 104 11.40 8.07 -14.85
N GLN A 105 11.89 8.58 -13.72
CA GLN A 105 11.38 8.28 -12.39
C GLN A 105 11.25 9.57 -11.58
N ASP A 106 10.22 9.61 -10.75
CA ASP A 106 9.95 10.67 -9.79
C ASP A 106 9.34 10.05 -8.53
N THR A 107 9.19 10.84 -7.48
CA THR A 107 8.52 10.43 -6.25
C THR A 107 7.64 11.58 -5.77
N ILE A 108 6.36 11.33 -5.67
CA ILE A 108 5.43 12.26 -5.06
C ILE A 108 5.29 11.97 -3.57
N GLU A 109 5.08 13.02 -2.79
CA GLU A 109 4.77 12.91 -1.37
C GLU A 109 3.32 13.33 -1.13
N ILE A 110 2.57 12.50 -0.44
CA ILE A 110 1.21 12.78 0.02
C ILE A 110 1.14 12.65 1.53
N VAL A 111 0.23 13.40 2.16
CA VAL A 111 -0.01 13.28 3.60
C VAL A 111 -1.44 12.81 3.83
N LEU A 112 -1.60 11.78 4.65
CA LEU A 112 -2.89 11.34 5.16
C LEU A 112 -3.07 11.88 6.57
N LEU A 113 -4.27 12.34 6.88
CA LEU A 113 -4.63 12.91 8.19
C LEU A 113 -5.66 12.03 8.88
N ASN A 114 -5.50 11.85 10.21
CA ASN A 114 -6.47 11.09 10.98
C ASN A 114 -7.77 11.89 11.20
N GLY A 115 -8.89 11.16 11.33
CA GLY A 115 -10.20 11.74 11.59
C GLY A 115 -11.17 10.74 12.20
N ASP A 116 -12.22 11.23 12.85
CA ASP A 116 -13.18 10.38 13.58
C ASP A 116 -13.85 9.33 12.68
N LEU A 117 -14.09 9.67 11.41
CA LEU A 117 -14.67 8.75 10.43
C LEU A 117 -13.87 7.45 10.29
N LEU A 118 -12.54 7.53 10.40
CA LEU A 118 -11.63 6.40 10.23
C LEU A 118 -11.69 5.40 11.41
N LYS A 119 -12.21 5.82 12.56
CA LYS A 119 -12.51 4.93 13.69
C LYS A 119 -13.69 4.01 13.39
N GLU A 120 -14.60 4.45 12.53
CA GLU A 120 -15.83 3.74 12.21
C GLU A 120 -15.69 2.85 10.98
N LYS A 121 -15.02 3.32 9.94
CA LYS A 121 -14.90 2.61 8.66
C LYS A 121 -13.55 2.80 7.98
N ILE A 122 -13.22 1.86 7.10
CA ILE A 122 -12.10 1.99 6.17
C ILE A 122 -12.53 2.93 5.04
N CYS A 123 -11.70 3.92 4.73
CA CYS A 123 -11.88 4.82 3.59
C CYS A 123 -10.84 4.54 2.52
N ARG A 124 -11.19 4.82 1.28
CA ARG A 124 -10.33 4.63 0.10
C ARG A 124 -9.97 5.98 -0.51
N LEU A 125 -8.70 6.19 -0.74
CA LEU A 125 -8.17 7.22 -1.62
C LEU A 125 -7.67 6.55 -2.89
N MET A 126 -8.25 6.89 -4.04
CA MET A 126 -7.78 6.45 -5.34
C MET A 126 -7.17 7.64 -6.06
N LEU A 127 -5.90 7.53 -6.42
CA LEU A 127 -5.16 8.57 -7.13
C LEU A 127 -5.11 8.26 -8.62
N LYS A 128 -5.14 9.32 -9.42
CA LYS A 128 -4.94 9.29 -10.86
C LYS A 128 -4.02 10.43 -11.30
N VAL A 129 -3.41 10.28 -12.46
CA VAL A 129 -2.67 11.35 -13.14
C VAL A 129 -3.67 12.20 -13.92
N ASP A 130 -3.58 13.52 -13.82
CA ASP A 130 -4.43 14.41 -14.61
C ASP A 130 -3.86 14.55 -16.03
N GLU A 131 -4.67 14.26 -17.03
CA GLU A 131 -4.29 14.35 -18.41
C GLU A 131 -4.24 15.81 -18.91
N THR A 132 -3.22 16.10 -19.69
CA THR A 132 -3.04 17.38 -20.41
C THR A 132 -2.66 17.11 -21.86
N GLU A 133 -2.39 18.14 -22.65
CA GLU A 133 -1.89 17.95 -24.02
C GLU A 133 -0.52 17.23 -24.07
N LEU A 134 0.31 17.44 -23.04
CA LEU A 134 1.69 16.95 -23.00
C LEU A 134 1.92 15.82 -21.98
N VAL A 135 0.92 15.50 -21.17
CA VAL A 135 0.95 14.43 -20.17
C VAL A 135 -0.29 13.57 -20.31
N ARG A 136 -0.10 12.26 -20.38
CA ARG A 136 -1.17 11.27 -20.44
C ARG A 136 -0.96 10.21 -19.38
N GLU A 137 -2.04 9.55 -18.98
CA GLU A 137 -1.93 8.33 -18.22
C GLU A 137 -1.14 7.28 -19.01
N GLY A 138 -0.29 6.54 -18.31
CA GLY A 138 0.45 5.43 -18.91
C GLY A 138 -0.41 4.16 -19.02
N ASP A 139 0.22 3.00 -18.83
CA ASP A 139 -0.44 1.69 -18.90
C ASP A 139 -1.63 1.62 -17.91
N ASP A 140 -2.80 1.20 -18.39
CA ASP A 140 -4.05 1.06 -17.61
C ASP A 140 -3.84 0.31 -16.29
N LYS A 141 -2.96 -0.69 -16.29
CA LYS A 141 -2.62 -1.47 -15.10
C LYS A 141 -1.99 -0.64 -13.98
N TYR A 142 -1.33 0.45 -14.33
CA TYR A 142 -0.57 1.32 -13.43
C TYR A 142 -1.14 2.74 -13.37
N SER A 143 -2.32 2.95 -13.93
CA SER A 143 -2.95 4.28 -14.03
C SER A 143 -3.52 4.77 -12.70
N ARG A 144 -3.68 3.88 -11.72
CA ARG A 144 -4.27 4.19 -10.41
C ARG A 144 -3.37 3.73 -9.26
N ALA A 145 -3.37 4.50 -8.17
CA ALA A 145 -2.87 4.05 -6.87
C ALA A 145 -4.04 4.02 -5.88
N ILE A 146 -4.25 2.87 -5.23
CA ILE A 146 -5.34 2.67 -4.29
C ILE A 146 -4.77 2.58 -2.88
N ILE A 147 -5.23 3.47 -2.01
CA ILE A 147 -4.81 3.55 -0.61
C ILE A 147 -6.06 3.36 0.26
N LEU A 148 -6.02 2.37 1.13
CA LEU A 148 -7.04 2.11 2.14
C LEU A 148 -6.56 2.63 3.48
N VAL A 149 -7.40 3.41 4.15
CA VAL A 149 -7.05 4.10 5.40
C VAL A 149 -8.10 3.86 6.46
N SER A 150 -7.66 3.54 7.68
CA SER A 150 -8.52 3.39 8.85
C SER A 150 -7.82 3.85 10.12
N ASP A 151 -8.58 4.05 11.22
CA ASP A 151 -8.04 4.14 12.59
C ASP A 151 -8.52 2.93 13.41
N LYS A 152 -8.49 1.75 12.77
CA LYS A 152 -8.78 0.46 13.40
C LYS A 152 -7.51 -0.35 13.52
N LEU A 153 -7.46 -1.19 14.54
CA LEU A 153 -6.36 -2.14 14.67
C LEU A 153 -6.56 -3.25 13.64
N GLU A 154 -5.76 -3.23 12.61
CA GLU A 154 -5.79 -4.22 11.54
C GLU A 154 -4.41 -4.83 11.36
N ARG A 155 -4.37 -6.07 10.87
CA ARG A 155 -3.10 -6.73 10.53
C ARG A 155 -2.42 -5.93 9.42
N PRO A 156 -1.22 -5.36 9.65
CA PRO A 156 -0.56 -4.54 8.65
C PRO A 156 -0.02 -5.39 7.50
N GLN A 157 0.09 -4.80 6.32
CA GLN A 157 0.55 -5.49 5.11
C GLN A 157 1.93 -6.13 5.29
N TRP A 158 2.86 -5.46 5.97
CA TRP A 158 4.20 -6.00 6.24
C TRP A 158 4.19 -7.26 7.12
N TRP A 159 3.08 -7.58 7.80
CA TRP A 159 2.90 -8.82 8.55
C TRP A 159 2.10 -9.88 7.77
N ILE A 160 1.62 -9.56 6.55
CA ILE A 160 0.85 -10.45 5.67
C ILE A 160 1.71 -10.91 4.48
N VAL A 161 2.41 -9.97 3.85
CA VAL A 161 3.12 -10.19 2.60
C VAL A 161 4.32 -11.11 2.83
N TRP A 162 4.47 -12.10 1.98
CA TRP A 162 5.59 -13.01 1.97
C TRP A 162 6.83 -12.33 1.38
N ASP A 163 7.92 -12.37 2.11
CA ASP A 163 9.21 -11.97 1.56
C ASP A 163 9.60 -12.96 0.47
N GLY A 164 9.70 -12.48 -0.75
CA GLY A 164 9.91 -13.32 -1.94
C GLY A 164 11.13 -14.22 -1.80
N GLY A 165 10.93 -15.51 -1.94
CA GLY A 165 12.01 -16.47 -1.98
C GLY A 165 12.84 -16.29 -3.26
N TYR A 166 14.16 -16.35 -3.12
CA TYR A 166 15.10 -16.38 -4.23
C TYR A 166 15.91 -17.68 -4.19
N GLY A 167 16.10 -18.32 -5.34
CA GLY A 167 16.98 -19.47 -5.43
C GLY A 167 16.54 -20.73 -4.67
N GLY A 168 15.22 -21.01 -4.58
CA GLY A 168 14.70 -22.22 -3.94
C GLY A 168 14.52 -22.12 -2.42
N VAL A 169 14.73 -20.97 -1.83
CA VAL A 169 14.39 -20.70 -0.42
C VAL A 169 12.87 -20.55 -0.28
N PRO A 170 12.22 -21.21 0.69
CA PRO A 170 10.80 -21.06 0.92
C PRO A 170 10.43 -19.60 1.16
N GLN A 171 9.32 -19.16 0.58
CA GLN A 171 8.76 -17.86 0.89
C GLN A 171 8.20 -17.88 2.32
N TYR A 172 8.52 -16.87 3.11
CA TYR A 172 7.95 -16.68 4.45
C TYR A 172 7.85 -15.19 4.77
N ASN A 173 6.97 -14.84 5.67
CA ASN A 173 6.88 -13.50 6.21
C ASN A 173 7.93 -13.33 7.32
N ILE A 174 8.84 -12.37 7.18
CA ILE A 174 9.93 -12.13 8.14
C ILE A 174 9.38 -11.74 9.52
N ALA A 175 8.35 -10.91 9.57
CA ALA A 175 7.75 -10.48 10.83
C ALA A 175 7.15 -11.68 11.58
N GLU A 176 6.43 -12.53 10.88
CA GLU A 176 5.81 -13.72 11.46
C GLU A 176 6.83 -14.79 11.82
N HIS A 177 7.76 -15.08 10.92
CA HIS A 177 8.65 -16.23 11.08
C HIS A 177 9.81 -15.98 12.06
N LEU A 178 10.41 -14.77 12.01
CA LEU A 178 11.63 -14.47 12.75
C LEU A 178 11.43 -13.55 13.97
N TYR A 179 10.43 -12.66 13.95
CA TYR A 179 10.39 -11.58 14.92
C TYR A 179 9.17 -11.61 15.85
N LEU A 180 7.97 -11.61 15.31
CA LEU A 180 6.74 -11.43 16.11
C LEU A 180 5.92 -12.71 16.26
N GLY A 181 6.12 -13.70 15.37
CA GLY A 181 5.28 -14.89 15.32
C GLY A 181 3.92 -14.62 14.69
N GLU A 182 2.99 -15.55 14.87
CA GLU A 182 1.63 -15.42 14.38
C GLU A 182 0.97 -14.12 14.88
N TYR A 183 0.23 -13.45 14.01
CA TYR A 183 -0.47 -12.21 14.34
C TYR A 183 -1.57 -12.43 15.37
N SER A 184 -1.64 -11.55 16.35
CA SER A 184 -2.80 -11.31 17.20
C SER A 184 -2.94 -9.81 17.50
N GLU A 185 -4.16 -9.36 17.74
CA GLU A 185 -4.42 -7.95 18.06
C GLU A 185 -3.70 -7.51 19.33
N THR A 186 -3.71 -8.35 20.36
CA THR A 186 -3.02 -8.12 21.63
C THR A 186 -1.52 -7.91 21.39
N LYS A 187 -0.89 -8.81 20.61
CA LYS A 187 0.54 -8.73 20.31
C LYS A 187 0.88 -7.48 19.52
N TYR A 188 0.07 -7.16 18.53
CA TYR A 188 0.28 -5.95 17.71
C TYR A 188 0.11 -4.67 18.54
N THR A 189 -0.92 -4.60 19.38
CA THR A 189 -1.10 -3.48 20.33
C THR A 189 0.13 -3.30 21.22
N MET A 190 0.62 -4.38 21.83
CA MET A 190 1.81 -4.32 22.68
C MET A 190 3.07 -3.91 21.90
N PHE A 191 3.20 -4.33 20.65
CA PHE A 191 4.32 -3.91 19.77
C PHE A 191 4.25 -2.41 19.48
N LEU A 192 3.06 -1.90 19.15
CA LEU A 192 2.85 -0.44 18.94
C LEU A 192 3.13 0.37 20.21
N GLU A 193 2.77 -0.14 21.38
CA GLU A 193 3.12 0.49 22.66
C GLU A 193 4.64 0.58 22.89
N GLU A 194 5.40 -0.47 22.49
CA GLU A 194 6.86 -0.41 22.58
C GLU A 194 7.47 0.63 21.65
N LEU A 195 6.94 0.78 20.43
CA LEU A 195 7.35 1.85 19.51
C LEU A 195 7.02 3.24 20.06
N ALA A 196 5.81 3.41 20.60
CA ALA A 196 5.33 4.67 21.14
C ALA A 196 6.16 5.19 22.32
N LYS A 197 6.76 4.31 23.14
CA LYS A 197 7.65 4.69 24.24
C LYS A 197 8.86 5.51 23.77
N ASP A 198 9.33 5.27 22.56
CA ASP A 198 10.47 5.96 21.94
C ASP A 198 10.01 7.00 20.89
N GLY A 199 8.70 7.20 20.68
CA GLY A 199 8.16 8.07 19.64
C GLY A 199 8.51 7.58 18.21
N VAL A 200 8.64 6.29 18.01
CA VAL A 200 9.00 5.69 16.73
C VAL A 200 7.75 5.26 15.98
N GLU A 201 7.63 5.70 14.74
CA GLU A 201 6.65 5.21 13.78
C GLU A 201 7.28 4.09 12.93
N PHE A 202 6.46 3.10 12.52
CA PHE A 202 6.96 1.96 11.79
C PHE A 202 6.00 1.56 10.66
N ASP A 203 6.51 1.60 9.44
CA ASP A 203 5.80 1.26 8.20
C ASP A 203 6.08 -0.17 7.69
N GLY A 204 6.91 -0.93 8.40
CA GLY A 204 7.31 -2.28 8.02
C GLY A 204 8.61 -2.38 7.21
N GLN A 205 9.22 -1.27 6.81
CA GLN A 205 10.39 -1.29 5.92
C GLN A 205 11.70 -1.53 6.67
N ASP A 206 11.88 -0.94 7.84
CA ASP A 206 13.13 -1.05 8.59
C ASP A 206 13.17 -2.32 9.46
N LYS A 207 13.91 -3.33 8.98
CA LYS A 207 14.09 -4.61 9.69
C LYS A 207 14.82 -4.45 11.03
N MET A 208 15.62 -3.40 11.21
CA MET A 208 16.31 -3.15 12.47
C MET A 208 15.35 -2.62 13.54
N ILE A 209 14.42 -1.77 13.15
CA ILE A 209 13.31 -1.33 14.00
C ILE A 209 12.47 -2.54 14.39
N LEU A 210 12.04 -3.34 13.41
CA LEU A 210 11.26 -4.55 13.67
C LEU A 210 11.96 -5.46 14.67
N LYS A 211 13.24 -5.78 14.45
CA LYS A 211 14.04 -6.62 15.34
C LYS A 211 14.13 -6.04 16.74
N LYS A 212 14.51 -4.75 16.87
CA LYS A 212 14.69 -4.07 18.16
C LYS A 212 13.42 -4.15 19.02
N TYR A 213 12.28 -3.78 18.44
CA TYR A 213 11.03 -3.69 19.20
C TYR A 213 10.39 -5.05 19.45
N SER A 214 10.59 -6.01 18.56
CA SER A 214 10.20 -7.40 18.82
C SER A 214 10.97 -8.02 19.99
N LEU A 215 12.27 -7.74 20.12
CA LEU A 215 13.08 -8.17 21.27
C LEU A 215 12.60 -7.50 22.57
N ARG A 216 12.30 -6.20 22.54
CA ARG A 216 11.74 -5.49 23.72
C ARG A 216 10.41 -6.10 24.15
N LEU A 217 9.54 -6.38 23.17
CA LEU A 217 8.26 -7.05 23.45
C LEU A 217 8.46 -8.44 24.02
N LYS A 218 9.39 -9.23 23.50
CA LYS A 218 9.76 -10.54 24.06
C LYS A 218 10.12 -10.45 25.54
N TYR A 219 11.06 -9.56 25.88
CA TYR A 219 11.47 -9.40 27.29
C TYR A 219 10.36 -8.87 28.18
N ARG A 220 9.47 -8.02 27.66
CA ARG A 220 8.29 -7.56 28.39
C ARG A 220 7.34 -8.72 28.73
N ILE A 221 7.08 -9.61 27.78
CA ILE A 221 6.24 -10.78 27.98
C ILE A 221 6.90 -11.77 28.94
N GLU A 222 8.21 -12.02 28.79
CA GLU A 222 8.97 -12.87 29.71
C GLU A 222 8.95 -12.33 31.14
N ALA A 223 9.14 -11.03 31.31
CA ALA A 223 9.06 -10.37 32.63
C ALA A 223 7.69 -10.53 33.25
N PHE A 224 6.61 -10.34 32.47
CA PHE A 224 5.24 -10.54 32.93
C PHE A 224 4.97 -12.00 33.35
N ASN A 225 5.43 -12.94 32.56
CA ASN A 225 5.21 -14.38 32.79
C ASN A 225 6.02 -14.93 33.98
N ASN A 226 7.15 -14.28 34.32
CA ASN A 226 8.00 -14.67 35.44
C ASN A 226 7.70 -13.88 36.72
N ASP A 227 6.77 -12.94 36.69
CA ASP A 227 6.37 -12.16 37.85
C ASP A 227 5.57 -13.04 38.84
N PRO A 228 6.02 -13.16 40.12
CA PRO A 228 5.35 -14.01 41.11
C PRO A 228 3.89 -13.63 41.34
N ASP A 229 3.53 -12.35 41.29
CA ASP A 229 2.16 -11.88 41.51
C ASP A 229 1.25 -12.26 40.33
N ASN A 230 1.78 -12.19 39.11
CA ASN A 230 1.05 -12.63 37.92
C ASN A 230 0.84 -14.18 37.92
N ILE A 231 1.83 -14.93 38.36
CA ILE A 231 1.74 -16.36 38.49
C ILE A 231 0.70 -16.73 39.58
N ALA A 232 0.81 -16.13 40.75
CA ALA A 232 -0.09 -16.41 41.88
C ALA A 232 -1.56 -16.02 41.59
N SER A 233 -1.76 -14.95 40.81
CA SER A 233 -3.11 -14.51 40.42
C SER A 233 -3.67 -15.22 39.17
N GLY A 234 -2.91 -16.14 38.56
CA GLY A 234 -3.32 -16.86 37.34
C GLY A 234 -3.37 -16.00 36.07
N LYS A 235 -2.70 -14.83 36.08
CA LYS A 235 -2.56 -13.93 34.91
C LYS A 235 -1.46 -14.38 33.93
N ALA A 236 -0.44 -15.06 34.47
CA ALA A 236 0.59 -15.71 33.68
C ALA A 236 0.20 -17.13 33.28
N PRO A 237 0.56 -17.61 32.06
CA PRO A 237 1.21 -16.83 31.00
C PRO A 237 0.27 -15.84 30.35
N LEU A 238 0.85 -14.73 29.83
CA LEU A 238 0.12 -13.71 29.09
C LEU A 238 -0.50 -14.31 27.82
N LYS A 239 -1.77 -14.02 27.58
CA LYS A 239 -2.54 -14.61 26.47
C LYS A 239 -3.05 -13.53 25.50
N ASP A 240 -3.27 -13.95 24.26
CA ASP A 240 -3.93 -13.15 23.25
C ASP A 240 -5.47 -13.12 23.46
N GLU A 241 -6.16 -12.39 22.61
CA GLU A 241 -7.63 -12.27 22.59
C GLU A 241 -8.36 -13.58 22.32
N LYS A 242 -7.65 -14.60 21.82
CA LYS A 242 -8.18 -15.95 21.55
C LYS A 242 -7.87 -16.93 22.69
N GLY A 243 -7.11 -16.50 23.70
CA GLY A 243 -6.68 -17.32 24.82
C GLY A 243 -5.40 -18.12 24.59
N ASN A 244 -4.70 -17.92 23.48
CA ASN A 244 -3.43 -18.56 23.22
C ASN A 244 -2.30 -17.80 23.94
N GLU A 245 -1.27 -18.52 24.38
CA GLU A 245 -0.09 -17.91 24.97
C GLU A 245 0.64 -17.00 23.96
N LEU A 246 1.02 -15.80 24.41
CA LEU A 246 1.80 -14.88 23.59
C LEU A 246 3.26 -15.33 23.52
N VAL A 247 3.68 -15.76 22.34
CA VAL A 247 5.06 -16.17 22.06
C VAL A 247 5.66 -15.25 21.02
N ILE A 248 6.87 -14.79 21.27
CA ILE A 248 7.68 -13.97 20.36
C ILE A 248 8.93 -14.77 19.98
N PRO A 249 9.09 -15.20 18.71
CA PRO A 249 10.24 -15.97 18.27
C PRO A 249 11.54 -15.16 18.31
N ALA A 250 11.46 -13.84 18.22
CA ALA A 250 12.56 -12.89 18.02
C ALA A 250 13.94 -13.47 18.31
N VAL A 251 14.66 -13.75 17.23
CA VAL A 251 16.04 -14.22 17.29
C VAL A 251 16.95 -13.02 17.49
N GLY A 252 17.77 -13.10 18.54
CA GLY A 252 18.74 -12.09 18.91
C GLY A 252 19.91 -11.99 17.91
#